data_b408a6364331052a7cbe907284541181
#
_entry.id   b408a6364331052a7cbe907284541181
#
_cell.length_a   1.000
_cell.length_b   1.000
_cell.length_c   1.000
_cell.angle_alpha   90.00
_cell.angle_beta   90.00
_cell.angle_gamma   90.00
#
_symmetry.space_group_name_H-M   'P 1'
#
loop_
_entity.id
_entity.type
_entity.pdbx_description
1 polymer ?
#
loop_
_entity_poly.entity_id
_entity_poly.type
_entity_poly.pdbx_seq_one_letter_code
_entity_poly.pdbx_strand_id
1 'polypeptide(L)'
;MKKSFSKMAVLTIAAFAFVACNNQPVKNDTTASKTETTSSDAAVGSQKIAYVEIDSIMSQYTYWKDVTKLVKAKEANIQRTLAGKQKAIQAAAANFQQNIQTNKYTQAQAQQIQASIQKQAQDADALQQRLGAEYQNEVAKYNKALSDSVHNYLKQYNKDKKYSIILAKSGDNILYADPAYNITGEVVKGMNQAYKGMKK
;
A
#
# COMPACT_ATOMS: atom_id res chain seq x y z
N MET A 1 18.60 41.34 -6.57
CA MET A 1 17.61 42.44 -6.34
C MET A 1 16.55 41.92 -5.43
N LYS A 2 16.42 42.59 -4.29
CA LYS A 2 15.48 42.34 -3.17
C LYS A 2 14.04 42.70 -3.54
N LYS A 3 13.04 41.97 -3.01
CA LYS A 3 11.72 42.42 -2.54
C LYS A 3 10.98 41.16 -2.08
N SER A 4 10.79 40.88 -0.82
CA SER A 4 10.07 41.55 0.27
C SER A 4 8.57 41.31 0.28
N PHE A 5 8.16 40.52 1.30
CA PHE A 5 7.00 40.61 2.20
C PHE A 5 5.56 40.69 1.66
N SER A 6 4.69 39.76 2.12
CA SER A 6 3.57 40.22 2.93
C SER A 6 3.04 39.11 3.83
N LYS A 7 3.10 39.36 5.14
CA LYS A 7 2.41 38.65 6.22
C LYS A 7 0.97 39.18 6.28
N MET A 8 -0.02 38.28 6.42
CA MET A 8 -1.33 38.68 6.90
C MET A 8 -1.86 37.63 7.85
N ALA A 9 -1.73 37.92 9.14
CA ALA A 9 -2.35 37.23 10.24
C ALA A 9 -3.79 37.77 10.38
N VAL A 10 -4.75 36.88 10.40
CA VAL A 10 -6.12 37.22 10.87
C VAL A 10 -6.42 36.30 12.06
N LEU A 11 -6.40 36.92 13.20
CA LEU A 11 -6.79 36.37 14.50
C LEU A 11 -8.30 36.57 14.65
N THR A 12 -9.09 35.52 14.71
CA THR A 12 -10.50 35.59 15.13
C THR A 12 -10.67 34.79 16.41
N ILE A 13 -10.82 35.54 17.50
CA ILE A 13 -11.17 35.06 18.85
C ILE A 13 -12.68 34.85 18.84
N ALA A 14 -13.17 33.65 19.02
CA ALA A 14 -14.57 33.36 19.34
C ALA A 14 -14.66 33.05 20.85
N ALA A 15 -15.25 33.95 21.59
CA ALA A 15 -15.55 33.80 23.00
C ALA A 15 -16.78 32.87 23.16
N PHE A 16 -16.61 31.74 23.86
CA PHE A 16 -17.74 30.94 24.33
C PHE A 16 -18.14 31.35 25.74
N ALA A 17 -19.35 31.85 25.85
CA ALA A 17 -19.98 32.21 27.10
C ALA A 17 -20.38 30.94 27.88
N PHE A 18 -19.92 30.83 29.12
CA PHE A 18 -20.37 29.85 30.10
C PHE A 18 -21.73 30.23 30.63
N VAL A 19 -22.76 29.42 30.37
CA VAL A 19 -24.03 29.52 31.07
C VAL A 19 -23.92 28.68 32.35
N ALA A 20 -23.87 29.34 33.48
CA ALA A 20 -23.95 28.75 34.81
C ALA A 20 -25.41 28.41 35.10
N CYS A 21 -25.74 27.13 35.27
CA CYS A 21 -27.03 26.72 35.83
C CYS A 21 -26.95 26.75 37.36
N ASN A 22 -27.79 27.59 37.90
CA ASN A 22 -27.99 27.84 39.31
C ASN A 22 -28.66 26.62 39.99
N ASN A 23 -28.10 26.21 41.09
CA ASN A 23 -28.58 25.08 41.91
C ASN A 23 -29.53 25.64 43.01
N GLN A 24 -30.79 25.28 42.98
CA GLN A 24 -31.68 25.48 44.14
C GLN A 24 -32.25 24.13 44.58
N PRO A 25 -32.27 23.85 45.89
CA PRO A 25 -32.79 22.60 46.41
C PRO A 25 -34.29 22.68 46.65
N VAL A 26 -35.05 21.77 46.06
CA VAL A 26 -36.46 21.54 46.44
C VAL A 26 -36.55 20.25 47.21
N LYS A 27 -37.17 20.34 48.40
CA LYS A 27 -37.45 19.27 49.32
C LYS A 27 -38.53 18.30 48.80
N ASN A 28 -38.29 17.06 49.09
CA ASN A 28 -39.18 15.90 49.32
C ASN A 28 -40.65 15.98 48.89
N ASP A 29 -41.03 15.01 48.03
CA ASP A 29 -42.11 14.11 48.52
C ASP A 29 -41.94 12.71 47.87
N THR A 30 -42.25 11.75 48.70
CA THR A 30 -42.03 10.30 48.56
C THR A 30 -43.07 9.69 47.64
N THR A 31 -42.69 9.09 46.50
CA THR A 31 -43.47 7.96 45.96
C THR A 31 -42.50 6.99 45.27
N ALA A 32 -42.33 5.86 45.83
CA ALA A 32 -41.53 4.77 45.33
C ALA A 32 -42.15 4.20 44.04
N SER A 33 -41.61 4.62 42.90
CA SER A 33 -41.77 3.86 41.66
C SER A 33 -40.52 3.03 41.44
N LYS A 34 -40.67 1.77 41.65
CA LYS A 34 -39.64 0.73 41.44
C LYS A 34 -39.46 0.58 39.93
N THR A 35 -38.62 1.42 39.36
CA THR A 35 -38.13 1.20 38.00
C THR A 35 -37.09 0.08 38.10
N GLU A 36 -37.49 -1.10 37.74
CA GLU A 36 -36.59 -2.20 37.47
C GLU A 36 -35.69 -1.76 36.31
N THR A 37 -34.50 -1.24 36.66
CA THR A 37 -33.39 -1.17 35.74
C THR A 37 -33.01 -2.60 35.41
N THR A 38 -33.59 -3.13 34.37
CA THR A 38 -33.06 -4.33 33.70
C THR A 38 -31.69 -3.95 33.17
N SER A 39 -30.71 -4.03 34.04
CA SER A 39 -29.32 -4.22 33.63
C SER A 39 -29.29 -5.53 32.85
N SER A 40 -29.44 -5.46 31.55
CA SER A 40 -29.01 -6.55 30.68
C SER A 40 -27.49 -6.58 30.81
N ASP A 41 -27.02 -7.21 31.89
CA ASP A 41 -25.71 -7.82 31.98
C ASP A 41 -25.70 -8.94 30.95
N ALA A 42 -25.72 -8.57 29.67
CA ALA A 42 -25.22 -9.43 28.63
C ALA A 42 -23.76 -9.67 29.05
N ALA A 43 -23.51 -10.80 29.66
CA ALA A 43 -22.18 -11.27 29.96
C ALA A 43 -21.36 -11.06 28.71
N VAL A 44 -20.56 -10.00 28.71
CA VAL A 44 -19.52 -9.77 27.70
C VAL A 44 -18.55 -10.92 27.97
N GLY A 45 -18.87 -12.08 27.36
CA GLY A 45 -18.01 -13.23 27.42
C GLY A 45 -16.62 -12.75 27.05
N SER A 46 -15.64 -13.11 27.87
CA SER A 46 -14.25 -12.67 27.76
C SER A 46 -13.83 -12.64 26.29
N GLN A 47 -13.84 -11.42 25.70
CA GLN A 47 -13.53 -11.23 24.29
C GLN A 47 -12.06 -11.59 24.12
N LYS A 48 -11.82 -12.69 23.41
CA LYS A 48 -10.45 -13.11 23.11
C LYS A 48 -9.96 -12.33 21.90
N ILE A 49 -9.00 -11.46 22.13
CA ILE A 49 -8.34 -10.67 21.08
C ILE A 49 -7.01 -11.35 20.75
N ALA A 50 -6.62 -11.30 19.48
CA ALA A 50 -5.29 -11.69 19.02
C ALA A 50 -4.78 -10.67 18.00
N TYR A 51 -3.50 -10.75 17.67
CA TYR A 51 -2.95 -9.97 16.55
C TYR A 51 -1.96 -10.78 15.72
N VAL A 52 -1.81 -10.35 14.46
CA VAL A 52 -0.79 -10.84 13.54
C VAL A 52 0.08 -9.67 13.07
N GLU A 53 1.38 -9.88 13.01
CA GLU A 53 2.34 -8.90 12.51
C GLU A 53 2.51 -9.07 11.00
N ILE A 54 2.05 -8.09 10.23
CA ILE A 54 2.08 -8.14 8.77
C ILE A 54 3.52 -8.21 8.22
N ASP A 55 4.44 -7.45 8.81
CA ASP A 55 5.85 -7.46 8.39
C ASP A 55 6.51 -8.83 8.63
N SER A 56 6.16 -9.49 9.74
CA SER A 56 6.59 -10.86 10.04
C SER A 56 5.99 -11.87 9.05
N ILE A 57 4.71 -11.72 8.68
CA ILE A 57 4.09 -12.53 7.63
C ILE A 57 4.85 -12.32 6.30
N MET A 58 5.08 -11.07 5.88
CA MET A 58 5.77 -10.76 4.64
C MET A 58 7.20 -11.31 4.59
N SER A 59 7.91 -11.32 5.72
CA SER A 59 9.28 -11.85 5.77
C SER A 59 9.36 -13.38 5.80
N GLN A 60 8.34 -14.06 6.33
CA GLN A 60 8.37 -15.50 6.60
C GLN A 60 7.47 -16.33 5.67
N TYR A 61 6.42 -15.75 5.09
CA TYR A 61 5.50 -16.46 4.22
C TYR A 61 6.14 -16.77 2.86
N THR A 62 6.18 -18.05 2.51
CA THR A 62 6.84 -18.55 1.30
C THR A 62 6.27 -17.93 0.02
N TYR A 63 4.95 -17.77 -0.08
CA TYR A 63 4.31 -17.06 -1.19
C TYR A 63 4.93 -15.68 -1.41
N TRP A 64 5.08 -14.89 -0.33
CA TRP A 64 5.63 -13.53 -0.46
C TRP A 64 7.10 -13.51 -0.86
N LYS A 65 7.88 -14.50 -0.39
CA LYS A 65 9.27 -14.68 -0.85
C LYS A 65 9.33 -14.95 -2.34
N ASP A 66 8.42 -15.77 -2.86
CA ASP A 66 8.36 -16.08 -4.30
C ASP A 66 7.89 -14.86 -5.10
N VAL A 67 6.87 -14.12 -4.62
CA VAL A 67 6.45 -12.84 -5.20
C VAL A 67 7.61 -11.86 -5.27
N THR A 68 8.36 -11.71 -4.18
CA THR A 68 9.51 -10.79 -4.13
C THR A 68 10.56 -11.13 -5.19
N LYS A 69 10.85 -12.43 -5.41
CA LYS A 69 11.75 -12.87 -6.49
C LYS A 69 11.21 -12.49 -7.87
N LEU A 70 9.91 -12.72 -8.11
CA LEU A 70 9.29 -12.41 -9.40
C LEU A 70 9.29 -10.91 -9.69
N VAL A 71 8.91 -10.10 -8.70
CA VAL A 71 8.88 -8.64 -8.82
C VAL A 71 10.28 -8.09 -9.12
N LYS A 72 11.30 -8.57 -8.40
CA LYS A 72 12.71 -8.20 -8.68
C LYS A 72 13.16 -8.61 -10.07
N ALA A 73 12.81 -9.82 -10.51
CA ALA A 73 13.14 -10.30 -11.85
C ALA A 73 12.46 -9.47 -12.94
N LYS A 74 11.19 -9.10 -12.74
CA LYS A 74 10.43 -8.22 -13.64
C LYS A 74 11.07 -6.83 -13.74
N GLU A 75 11.40 -6.23 -12.59
CA GLU A 75 12.08 -4.94 -12.53
C GLU A 75 13.41 -4.96 -13.29
N ALA A 76 14.26 -5.94 -13.03
CA ALA A 76 15.53 -6.10 -13.73
C ALA A 76 15.34 -6.30 -15.25
N ASN A 77 14.28 -7.00 -15.65
CA ASN A 77 13.96 -7.17 -17.07
C ASN A 77 13.50 -5.86 -17.72
N ILE A 78 12.66 -5.08 -17.04
CA ILE A 78 12.22 -3.75 -17.49
C ILE A 78 13.44 -2.83 -17.67
N GLN A 79 14.30 -2.73 -16.66
CA GLN A 79 15.51 -1.91 -16.72
C GLN A 79 16.41 -2.31 -17.91
N ARG A 80 16.62 -3.62 -18.11
CA ARG A 80 17.42 -4.16 -19.21
C ARG A 80 16.81 -3.83 -20.58
N THR A 81 15.49 -3.94 -20.68
CA THR A 81 14.76 -3.64 -21.92
C THR A 81 14.88 -2.16 -22.28
N LEU A 82 14.66 -1.26 -21.31
CA LEU A 82 14.75 0.19 -21.52
C LEU A 82 16.17 0.64 -21.81
N ALA A 83 17.16 0.13 -21.09
CA ALA A 83 18.57 0.39 -21.36
C ALA A 83 18.99 -0.07 -22.76
N GLY A 84 18.51 -1.24 -23.20
CA GLY A 84 18.73 -1.72 -24.55
C GLY A 84 18.13 -0.81 -25.63
N LYS A 85 16.92 -0.32 -25.43
CA LYS A 85 16.27 0.65 -26.34
C LYS A 85 17.05 1.96 -26.39
N GLN A 86 17.42 2.50 -25.24
CA GLN A 86 18.21 3.73 -25.15
C GLN A 86 19.55 3.61 -25.88
N LYS A 87 20.27 2.50 -25.69
CA LYS A 87 21.53 2.23 -26.39
C LYS A 87 21.34 2.14 -27.90
N ALA A 88 20.26 1.51 -28.36
CA ALA A 88 19.96 1.40 -29.79
C ALA A 88 19.67 2.77 -30.42
N ILE A 89 18.92 3.63 -29.74
CA ILE A 89 18.63 5.01 -30.19
C ILE A 89 19.92 5.83 -30.26
N GLN A 90 20.76 5.76 -29.24
CA GLN A 90 22.07 6.45 -29.23
C GLN A 90 22.98 5.98 -30.38
N ALA A 91 23.04 4.68 -30.63
CA ALA A 91 23.81 4.13 -31.74
C ALA A 91 23.27 4.57 -33.10
N ALA A 92 21.95 4.60 -33.27
CA ALA A 92 21.31 5.09 -34.50
C ALA A 92 21.60 6.58 -34.73
N ALA A 93 21.54 7.41 -33.70
CA ALA A 93 21.84 8.83 -33.77
C ALA A 93 23.33 9.09 -34.11
N ALA A 94 24.24 8.34 -33.45
CA ALA A 94 25.69 8.47 -33.75
C ALA A 94 26.01 8.03 -35.17
N ASN A 95 25.45 6.91 -35.63
CA ASN A 95 25.62 6.44 -37.02
C ASN A 95 25.07 7.49 -38.04
N PHE A 96 23.89 8.05 -37.75
CA PHE A 96 23.32 9.10 -38.59
C PHE A 96 24.23 10.31 -38.67
N GLN A 97 24.73 10.82 -37.57
CA GLN A 97 25.67 11.94 -37.53
C GLN A 97 26.95 11.67 -38.36
N GLN A 98 27.56 10.51 -38.21
CA GLN A 98 28.75 10.13 -38.95
C GLN A 98 28.50 10.08 -40.46
N ASN A 99 27.37 9.51 -40.87
CA ASN A 99 27.05 9.38 -42.30
C ASN A 99 26.62 10.69 -42.94
N ILE A 100 26.02 11.63 -42.20
CA ILE A 100 25.79 13.02 -42.67
C ILE A 100 27.12 13.72 -42.93
N GLN A 101 28.06 13.68 -42.00
CA GLN A 101 29.39 14.32 -42.14
C GLN A 101 30.17 13.81 -43.33
N THR A 102 29.96 12.56 -43.73
CA THR A 102 30.63 11.90 -44.85
C THR A 102 29.81 11.93 -46.14
N ASN A 103 28.73 12.75 -46.20
CA ASN A 103 27.84 12.89 -47.37
C ASN A 103 27.31 11.57 -47.95
N LYS A 104 27.10 10.56 -47.08
CA LYS A 104 26.61 9.24 -47.50
C LYS A 104 25.11 9.17 -47.75
N TYR A 105 24.35 10.17 -47.32
CA TYR A 105 22.90 10.22 -47.49
C TYR A 105 22.46 11.33 -48.44
N THR A 106 21.46 11.04 -49.24
CA THR A 106 20.67 12.07 -49.90
C THR A 106 19.83 12.83 -48.87
N GLN A 107 19.36 14.02 -49.18
CA GLN A 107 18.49 14.82 -48.31
C GLN A 107 17.23 14.05 -47.91
N ALA A 108 16.60 13.35 -48.84
CA ALA A 108 15.41 12.53 -48.56
C ALA A 108 15.71 11.38 -47.59
N GLN A 109 16.83 10.68 -47.75
CA GLN A 109 17.29 9.62 -46.85
C GLN A 109 17.58 10.17 -45.46
N ALA A 110 18.24 11.32 -45.36
CA ALA A 110 18.56 11.97 -44.10
C ALA A 110 17.27 12.31 -43.30
N GLN A 111 16.29 12.89 -43.96
CA GLN A 111 14.97 13.20 -43.35
C GLN A 111 14.25 11.94 -42.86
N GLN A 112 14.26 10.88 -43.66
CA GLN A 112 13.62 9.63 -43.29
C GLN A 112 14.28 8.96 -42.07
N ILE A 113 15.62 8.95 -42.01
CA ILE A 113 16.37 8.37 -40.89
C ILE A 113 16.16 9.19 -39.62
N GLN A 114 16.19 10.53 -39.72
CA GLN A 114 15.91 11.42 -38.60
C GLN A 114 14.51 11.20 -38.05
N ALA A 115 13.50 11.11 -38.91
CA ALA A 115 12.13 10.78 -38.48
C ALA A 115 12.03 9.41 -37.80
N SER A 116 12.76 8.40 -38.31
CA SER A 116 12.83 7.08 -37.69
C SER A 116 13.44 7.10 -36.29
N ILE A 117 14.53 7.87 -36.09
CA ILE A 117 15.16 8.00 -34.76
C ILE A 117 14.21 8.71 -33.78
N GLN A 118 13.53 9.77 -34.23
CA GLN A 118 12.52 10.44 -33.41
C GLN A 118 11.36 9.49 -33.01
N LYS A 119 10.89 8.71 -33.98
CA LYS A 119 9.87 7.69 -33.70
C LYS A 119 10.35 6.64 -32.69
N GLN A 120 11.58 6.15 -32.81
CA GLN A 120 12.16 5.20 -31.85
C GLN A 120 12.22 5.79 -30.43
N ALA A 121 12.54 7.09 -30.28
CA ALA A 121 12.52 7.76 -28.99
C ALA A 121 11.09 7.82 -28.40
N GLN A 122 10.10 8.22 -29.20
CA GLN A 122 8.70 8.24 -28.78
C GLN A 122 8.20 6.83 -28.39
N ASP A 123 8.55 5.82 -29.19
CA ASP A 123 8.18 4.43 -28.92
C ASP A 123 8.84 3.91 -27.63
N ALA A 124 10.06 4.38 -27.31
CA ALA A 124 10.75 4.04 -26.07
C ALA A 124 10.07 4.68 -24.84
N ASP A 125 9.65 5.94 -24.94
CA ASP A 125 8.89 6.63 -23.89
C ASP A 125 7.54 5.97 -23.65
N ALA A 126 6.81 5.64 -24.70
CA ALA A 126 5.54 4.92 -24.61
C ALA A 126 5.72 3.51 -23.97
N LEU A 127 6.81 2.81 -24.34
CA LEU A 127 7.17 1.52 -23.74
C LEU A 127 7.46 1.66 -22.25
N GLN A 128 8.19 2.69 -21.83
CA GLN A 128 8.50 2.94 -20.43
C GLN A 128 7.21 3.15 -19.61
N GLN A 129 6.30 3.99 -20.10
CA GLN A 129 5.02 4.24 -19.44
C GLN A 129 4.19 2.95 -19.32
N ARG A 130 4.11 2.17 -20.40
CA ARG A 130 3.37 0.90 -20.40
C ARG A 130 3.96 -0.11 -19.43
N LEU A 131 5.28 -0.32 -19.46
CA LEU A 131 5.96 -1.25 -18.55
C LEU A 131 5.84 -0.81 -17.08
N GLY A 132 5.87 0.50 -16.81
CA GLY A 132 5.65 1.05 -15.49
C GLY A 132 4.24 0.78 -14.97
N ALA A 133 3.22 1.00 -15.80
CA ALA A 133 1.83 0.70 -15.45
C ALA A 133 1.59 -0.81 -15.24
N GLU A 134 2.14 -1.66 -16.11
CA GLU A 134 2.08 -3.11 -15.97
C GLU A 134 2.71 -3.59 -14.67
N TYR A 135 3.88 -3.04 -14.31
CA TYR A 135 4.58 -3.36 -13.07
C TYR A 135 3.76 -2.98 -11.83
N GLN A 136 3.22 -1.77 -11.80
CA GLN A 136 2.38 -1.31 -10.69
C GLN A 136 1.12 -2.17 -10.52
N ASN A 137 0.45 -2.50 -11.62
CA ASN A 137 -0.73 -3.37 -11.60
C ASN A 137 -0.39 -4.77 -11.09
N GLU A 138 0.75 -5.31 -11.49
CA GLU A 138 1.20 -6.64 -11.05
C GLU A 138 1.53 -6.64 -9.54
N VAL A 139 2.23 -5.62 -9.04
CA VAL A 139 2.50 -5.46 -7.60
C VAL A 139 1.20 -5.31 -6.80
N ALA A 140 0.24 -4.51 -7.28
CA ALA A 140 -1.06 -4.36 -6.63
C ALA A 140 -1.83 -5.70 -6.57
N LYS A 141 -1.78 -6.49 -7.65
CA LYS A 141 -2.37 -7.82 -7.70
C LYS A 141 -1.75 -8.78 -6.68
N TYR A 142 -0.42 -8.76 -6.52
CA TYR A 142 0.25 -9.61 -5.52
C TYR A 142 -0.07 -9.17 -4.09
N ASN A 143 -0.11 -7.87 -3.82
CA ASN A 143 -0.52 -7.34 -2.52
C ASN A 143 -1.95 -7.76 -2.16
N LYS A 144 -2.88 -7.66 -3.12
CA LYS A 144 -4.25 -8.13 -2.94
C LYS A 144 -4.29 -9.64 -2.65
N ALA A 145 -3.55 -10.44 -3.40
CA ALA A 145 -3.51 -11.89 -3.22
C ALA A 145 -2.91 -12.28 -1.85
N LEU A 146 -1.91 -11.53 -1.35
CA LEU A 146 -1.39 -11.70 0.01
C LEU A 146 -2.49 -11.42 1.04
N SER A 147 -3.17 -10.27 0.93
CA SER A 147 -4.26 -9.90 1.83
C SER A 147 -5.37 -10.95 1.82
N ASP A 148 -5.82 -11.37 0.63
CA ASP A 148 -6.84 -12.41 0.48
C ASP A 148 -6.39 -13.75 1.12
N SER A 149 -5.12 -14.11 0.96
CA SER A 149 -4.56 -15.34 1.55
C SER A 149 -4.58 -15.29 3.07
N VAL A 150 -4.18 -14.15 3.67
CA VAL A 150 -4.20 -13.95 5.12
C VAL A 150 -5.64 -14.02 5.64
N HIS A 151 -6.57 -13.27 5.03
CA HIS A 151 -7.96 -13.26 5.46
C HIS A 151 -8.62 -14.64 5.35
N ASN A 152 -8.41 -15.33 4.24
CA ASN A 152 -8.97 -16.66 4.03
C ASN A 152 -8.41 -17.68 5.02
N TYR A 153 -7.10 -17.61 5.28
CA TYR A 153 -6.47 -18.47 6.28
C TYR A 153 -7.02 -18.19 7.68
N LEU A 154 -7.05 -16.93 8.10
CA LEU A 154 -7.58 -16.54 9.42
C LEU A 154 -9.04 -16.93 9.59
N LYS A 155 -9.87 -16.83 8.55
CA LYS A 155 -11.25 -17.30 8.57
C LYS A 155 -11.34 -18.81 8.83
N GLN A 156 -10.43 -19.61 8.27
CA GLN A 156 -10.36 -21.05 8.52
C GLN A 156 -9.80 -21.35 9.90
N TYR A 157 -8.72 -20.68 10.28
CA TYR A 157 -8.05 -20.82 11.58
C TYR A 157 -8.99 -20.50 12.76
N ASN A 158 -9.89 -19.54 12.57
CA ASN A 158 -10.82 -19.07 13.60
C ASN A 158 -12.24 -19.66 13.47
N LYS A 159 -12.41 -20.81 12.79
CA LYS A 159 -13.74 -21.46 12.64
C LYS A 159 -14.41 -21.75 13.97
N ASP A 160 -13.62 -22.17 14.97
CA ASP A 160 -14.11 -22.51 16.31
C ASP A 160 -14.33 -21.28 17.20
N LYS A 161 -14.35 -20.07 16.61
CA LYS A 161 -14.52 -18.79 17.33
C LYS A 161 -13.56 -18.64 18.51
N LYS A 162 -12.32 -19.11 18.33
CA LYS A 162 -11.24 -19.01 19.32
C LYS A 162 -10.95 -17.55 19.70
N TYR A 163 -11.08 -16.64 18.73
CA TYR A 163 -10.90 -15.20 18.91
C TYR A 163 -12.15 -14.45 18.46
N SER A 164 -12.52 -13.41 19.19
CA SER A 164 -13.57 -12.48 18.80
C SER A 164 -13.06 -11.45 17.77
N ILE A 165 -11.78 -11.06 17.90
CA ILE A 165 -11.13 -10.10 17.04
C ILE A 165 -9.69 -10.57 16.79
N ILE A 166 -9.25 -10.50 15.54
CA ILE A 166 -7.84 -10.65 15.15
C ILE A 166 -7.42 -9.37 14.45
N LEU A 167 -6.47 -8.66 15.04
CA LEU A 167 -5.97 -7.38 14.55
C LEU A 167 -4.73 -7.58 13.66
N ALA A 168 -4.57 -6.75 12.65
CA ALA A 168 -3.33 -6.65 11.89
C ALA A 168 -2.43 -5.60 12.57
N LYS A 169 -1.19 -5.97 12.94
CA LYS A 169 -0.17 -5.04 13.41
C LYS A 169 0.79 -4.75 12.25
N SER A 170 0.85 -3.47 11.85
CA SER A 170 1.74 -2.98 10.81
C SER A 170 2.13 -1.54 11.10
N GLY A 171 3.42 -1.24 11.08
CA GLY A 171 3.92 0.06 11.52
C GLY A 171 3.41 0.41 12.91
N ASP A 172 2.94 1.64 13.11
CA ASP A 172 2.54 2.19 14.41
C ASP A 172 1.02 2.14 14.66
N ASN A 173 0.26 1.34 13.90
CA ASN A 173 -1.20 1.24 14.07
C ASN A 173 -1.61 0.60 15.41
N ILE A 174 -0.71 -0.20 16.03
CA ILE A 174 -0.82 -0.73 17.39
C ILE A 174 0.47 -0.40 18.13
N LEU A 175 0.41 0.58 19.02
CA LEU A 175 1.58 1.07 19.75
C LEU A 175 2.12 0.05 20.77
N TYR A 176 1.22 -0.70 21.38
CA TYR A 176 1.56 -1.75 22.35
C TYR A 176 0.57 -2.90 22.23
N ALA A 177 1.06 -4.11 22.25
CA ALA A 177 0.29 -5.34 22.44
C ALA A 177 1.16 -6.35 23.18
N ASP A 178 0.58 -7.01 24.17
CA ASP A 178 1.27 -8.07 24.90
C ASP A 178 1.60 -9.23 23.94
N PRO A 179 2.85 -9.75 23.94
CA PRO A 179 3.25 -10.88 23.09
C PRO A 179 2.38 -12.15 23.26
N ALA A 180 1.72 -12.31 24.40
CA ALA A 180 0.79 -13.42 24.62
C ALA A 180 -0.41 -13.44 23.65
N TYR A 181 -0.74 -12.30 23.03
CA TYR A 181 -1.79 -12.18 22.02
C TYR A 181 -1.27 -12.33 20.57
N ASN A 182 0.04 -12.54 20.39
CA ASN A 182 0.64 -12.70 19.09
C ASN A 182 0.46 -14.13 18.57
N ILE A 183 -0.33 -14.27 17.50
CA ILE A 183 -0.54 -15.55 16.82
C ILE A 183 0.19 -15.65 15.48
N THR A 184 1.07 -14.71 15.17
CA THR A 184 1.75 -14.62 13.86
C THR A 184 2.48 -15.90 13.49
N GLY A 185 3.22 -16.50 14.44
CA GLY A 185 4.00 -17.71 14.21
C GLY A 185 3.14 -18.91 13.80
N GLU A 186 1.99 -19.10 14.50
CA GLU A 186 1.03 -20.16 14.16
C GLU A 186 0.40 -19.94 12.80
N VAL A 187 0.01 -18.70 12.52
CA VAL A 187 -0.61 -18.30 11.26
C VAL A 187 0.35 -18.52 10.10
N VAL A 188 1.59 -18.01 10.19
CA VAL A 188 2.60 -18.18 9.15
C VAL A 188 2.94 -19.65 8.90
N LYS A 189 3.09 -20.43 9.96
CA LYS A 189 3.34 -21.87 9.86
C LYS A 189 2.23 -22.57 9.07
N GLY A 190 0.97 -22.31 9.42
CA GLY A 190 -0.16 -22.94 8.74
C GLY A 190 -0.33 -22.44 7.29
N MET A 191 -0.14 -21.14 7.05
CA MET A 191 -0.15 -20.60 5.69
C MET A 191 0.94 -21.22 4.81
N ASN A 192 2.16 -21.42 5.34
CA ASN A 192 3.23 -22.08 4.63
C ASN A 192 2.92 -23.55 4.33
N GLN A 193 2.29 -24.28 5.24
CA GLN A 193 1.86 -25.67 5.00
C GLN A 193 0.78 -25.76 3.92
N ALA A 194 -0.12 -24.77 3.86
CA ALA A 194 -1.17 -24.72 2.85
C ALA A 194 -0.68 -24.26 1.47
N TYR A 195 0.46 -23.56 1.39
CA TYR A 195 0.99 -23.02 0.15
C TYR A 195 1.59 -24.12 -0.72
N LYS A 196 1.10 -24.24 -1.96
CA LYS A 196 1.53 -25.25 -2.94
C LYS A 196 2.45 -24.70 -4.05
N GLY A 197 2.98 -23.50 -3.86
CA GLY A 197 3.75 -22.80 -4.89
C GLY A 197 2.88 -21.91 -5.78
N MET A 198 3.53 -21.02 -6.52
CA MET A 198 2.85 -20.20 -7.52
C MET A 198 2.49 -21.06 -8.73
N LYS A 199 1.23 -21.04 -9.15
CA LYS A 199 0.84 -21.65 -10.42
C LYS A 199 1.55 -20.90 -11.55
N LYS A 200 2.27 -21.63 -12.38
CA LYS A 200 2.89 -21.10 -13.61
C LYS A 200 1.83 -20.69 -14.61
#